data_ad0ff248b3ddab3d14419a5862bd9e79
#
_entry.id   ad0ff248b3ddab3d14419a5862bd9e79
#
_cell.length_a   1.000
_cell.length_b   1.000
_cell.length_c   1.000
_cell.angle_alpha   90.00
_cell.angle_beta   90.00
_cell.angle_gamma   90.00
#
_symmetry.space_group_name_H-M   'P 1'
#
loop_
_entity.id
_entity.type
_entity.pdbx_description
1 polymer ?
#
loop_
_entity_poly.entity_id
_entity_poly.type
_entity_poly.pdbx_seq_one_letter_code
_entity_poly.pdbx_strand_id
1 'polypeptide(L)'
;HPALLCSIEWTEPFAANENDPESVTWIQEAAKSNGLVYEETDHPFAWGEDFGLFTQHIPGAMFGLGAGISTPALHTPDYDFPNNILQNGARMFYELALITQLSE
;
A
#
# COMPACT_ATOMS: atom_id res chain seq x y z
N HIS A 1 -38.72 13.89 -27.04
CA HIS A 1 -37.29 13.78 -26.80
C HIS A 1 -36.79 12.51 -27.42
N PRO A 2 -35.71 12.53 -28.23
CA PRO A 2 -35.08 11.30 -28.64
C PRO A 2 -34.65 10.52 -27.40
N ALA A 3 -34.84 9.19 -27.40
CA ALA A 3 -34.41 8.34 -26.29
C ALA A 3 -32.90 8.51 -26.09
N LEU A 4 -32.53 8.83 -24.86
CA LEU A 4 -31.12 8.89 -24.48
C LEU A 4 -30.56 7.48 -24.46
N LEU A 5 -29.60 7.18 -25.32
CA LEU A 5 -28.87 5.92 -25.32
C LEU A 5 -27.62 6.11 -24.45
N CYS A 6 -27.47 5.28 -23.44
CA CYS A 6 -26.30 5.25 -22.56
C CYS A 6 -25.63 3.89 -22.72
N SER A 7 -24.33 3.89 -23.01
CA SER A 7 -23.49 2.69 -22.96
C SER A 7 -22.52 2.86 -21.78
N ILE A 8 -22.43 1.86 -20.92
CA ILE A 8 -21.53 1.84 -19.78
C ILE A 8 -20.55 0.68 -20.02
N GLU A 9 -19.30 1.00 -20.00
CA GLU A 9 -18.21 0.02 -20.06
C GLU A 9 -17.33 0.16 -18.83
N TRP A 10 -17.01 -0.97 -18.21
CA TRP A 10 -16.10 -1.03 -17.07
C TRP A 10 -14.74 -1.51 -17.58
N THR A 11 -13.74 -0.65 -17.49
CA THR A 11 -12.37 -0.96 -17.87
C THR A 11 -11.48 -0.98 -16.63
N GLU A 12 -10.49 -1.87 -16.62
CA GLU A 12 -9.47 -1.97 -15.57
C GLU A 12 -10.08 -2.04 -14.15
N PRO A 13 -10.88 -3.05 -13.83
CA PRO A 13 -11.44 -3.20 -12.50
C PRO A 13 -10.33 -3.58 -11.51
N PHE A 14 -10.13 -2.74 -10.49
CA PHE A 14 -9.25 -3.05 -9.37
C PHE A 14 -10.07 -3.69 -8.24
N ALA A 15 -9.54 -4.77 -7.67
CA ALA A 15 -10.11 -5.37 -6.48
C ALA A 15 -9.84 -4.48 -5.26
N ALA A 16 -10.82 -4.36 -4.37
CA ALA A 16 -10.60 -3.68 -3.10
C ALA A 16 -9.52 -4.40 -2.28
N ASN A 17 -8.61 -3.63 -1.70
CA ASN A 17 -7.66 -4.15 -0.73
C ASN A 17 -8.19 -3.90 0.69
N GLU A 18 -8.32 -4.97 1.46
CA GLU A 18 -8.59 -4.93 2.88
C GLU A 18 -7.38 -5.53 3.61
N ASN A 19 -6.76 -4.72 4.47
CA ASN A 19 -5.57 -5.14 5.19
C ASN A 19 -5.95 -6.11 6.31
N ASP A 20 -5.30 -7.27 6.33
CA ASP A 20 -5.44 -8.25 7.38
C ASP A 20 -4.87 -7.72 8.71
N PRO A 21 -5.62 -7.81 9.83
CA PRO A 21 -5.20 -7.23 11.10
C PRO A 21 -3.89 -7.78 11.68
N GLU A 22 -3.61 -9.07 11.49
CA GLU A 22 -2.37 -9.68 11.95
C GLU A 22 -1.18 -9.16 11.14
N SER A 23 -1.34 -9.10 9.81
CA SER A 23 -0.34 -8.51 8.91
C SER A 23 -0.05 -7.04 9.24
N VAL A 24 -1.07 -6.28 9.63
CA VAL A 24 -0.90 -4.89 10.10
C VAL A 24 -0.07 -4.85 11.38
N THR A 25 -0.31 -5.76 12.32
CA THR A 25 0.49 -5.85 13.56
C THR A 25 1.96 -6.10 13.24
N TRP A 26 2.28 -7.00 12.33
CA TRP A 26 3.66 -7.26 11.90
C TRP A 26 4.31 -6.02 11.25
N ILE A 27 3.56 -5.27 10.46
CA ILE A 27 4.05 -4.00 9.87
C ILE A 27 4.39 -2.98 10.97
N GLN A 28 3.54 -2.85 12.00
CA GLN A 28 3.80 -1.96 13.15
C GLN A 28 5.06 -2.38 13.90
N GLU A 29 5.25 -3.67 14.16
CA GLU A 29 6.43 -4.21 14.82
C GLU A 29 7.70 -3.97 13.99
N ALA A 30 7.65 -4.24 12.69
CA ALA A 30 8.76 -3.99 11.77
C ALA A 30 9.14 -2.51 11.70
N ALA A 31 8.17 -1.61 11.65
CA ALA A 31 8.40 -0.17 11.68
C ALA A 31 9.10 0.25 12.99
N LYS A 32 8.61 -0.23 14.13
CA LYS A 32 9.19 0.04 15.44
C LYS A 32 10.63 -0.48 15.55
N SER A 33 10.91 -1.70 15.09
CA SER A 33 12.26 -2.30 15.09
C SER A 33 13.24 -1.48 14.26
N ASN A 34 12.77 -0.86 13.18
CA ASN A 34 13.57 0.00 12.32
C ASN A 34 13.64 1.47 12.78
N GLY A 35 13.00 1.82 13.89
CA GLY A 35 12.95 3.21 14.38
C GLY A 35 12.15 4.15 13.47
N LEU A 36 11.24 3.61 12.68
CA LEU A 36 10.36 4.37 11.81
C LEU A 36 9.07 4.76 12.55
N VAL A 37 8.55 5.92 12.22
CA VAL A 37 7.25 6.37 12.72
C VAL A 37 6.16 5.62 11.95
N TYR A 38 5.24 4.99 12.67
CA TYR A 38 4.04 4.39 12.12
C TYR A 38 2.85 5.33 12.33
N GLU A 39 2.09 5.55 11.27
CA GLU A 39 0.86 6.34 11.31
C GLU A 39 -0.26 5.59 10.62
N GLU A 40 -1.45 5.60 11.23
CA GLU A 40 -2.67 5.13 10.57
C GLU A 40 -3.31 6.28 9.82
N THR A 41 -3.80 5.99 8.62
CA THR A 41 -4.53 6.97 7.84
C THR A 41 -6.03 6.85 8.12
N ASP A 42 -6.71 7.97 8.28
CA ASP A 42 -8.17 8.00 8.49
C ASP A 42 -8.95 7.59 7.24
N HIS A 43 -8.29 7.57 6.08
CA HIS A 43 -8.91 7.27 4.79
C HIS A 43 -8.03 6.31 3.99
N PRO A 44 -8.64 5.40 3.21
CA PRO A 44 -7.90 4.56 2.29
C PRO A 44 -7.22 5.40 1.20
N PHE A 45 -6.18 4.86 0.61
CA PHE A 45 -5.58 5.46 -0.58
C PHE A 45 -6.62 5.57 -1.71
N ALA A 46 -6.65 6.71 -2.40
CA ALA A 46 -7.67 7.03 -3.39
C ALA A 46 -7.37 6.48 -4.79
N TRP A 47 -6.36 5.63 -4.94
CA TRP A 47 -5.97 5.02 -6.21
C TRP A 47 -6.19 3.51 -6.19
N GLY A 48 -6.32 2.93 -7.39
CA GLY A 48 -6.39 1.48 -7.57
C GLY A 48 -5.01 0.85 -7.56
N GLU A 49 -4.92 -0.38 -7.04
CA GLU A 49 -3.72 -1.19 -7.00
C GLU A 49 -4.03 -2.66 -7.26
N ASP A 50 -3.10 -3.36 -7.90
CA ASP A 50 -3.24 -4.79 -8.18
C ASP A 50 -3.16 -5.65 -6.91
N PHE A 51 -2.66 -5.11 -5.81
CA PHE A 51 -2.48 -5.84 -4.55
C PHE A 51 -3.78 -6.43 -4.00
N GLY A 52 -4.91 -5.80 -4.26
CA GLY A 52 -6.22 -6.32 -3.89
C GLY A 52 -6.54 -7.70 -4.48
N LEU A 53 -5.93 -8.09 -5.59
CA LEU A 53 -6.07 -9.43 -6.15
C LEU A 53 -5.44 -10.50 -5.26
N PHE A 54 -4.33 -10.17 -4.61
CA PHE A 54 -3.67 -11.09 -3.67
C PHE A 54 -4.49 -11.22 -2.38
N THR A 55 -4.96 -10.11 -1.81
CA THR A 55 -5.69 -10.12 -0.53
C THR A 55 -7.08 -10.74 -0.60
N GLN A 56 -7.63 -10.95 -1.79
CA GLN A 56 -8.82 -11.79 -1.98
C GLN A 56 -8.58 -13.28 -1.71
N HIS A 57 -7.34 -13.74 -1.74
CA HIS A 57 -6.99 -15.16 -1.64
C HIS A 57 -6.05 -15.47 -0.48
N ILE A 58 -5.26 -14.51 -0.03
CA ILE A 58 -4.24 -14.68 1.00
C ILE A 58 -4.34 -13.50 1.97
N PRO A 59 -4.32 -13.74 3.30
CA PRO A 59 -4.18 -12.65 4.26
C PRO A 59 -2.92 -11.83 3.96
N GLY A 60 -3.05 -10.52 3.98
CA GLY A 60 -1.94 -9.62 3.70
C GLY A 60 -2.30 -8.17 3.93
N ALA A 61 -1.31 -7.31 3.93
CA ALA A 61 -1.51 -5.88 4.11
C ALA A 61 -0.57 -5.07 3.23
N MET A 62 -1.09 -3.94 2.74
CA MET A 62 -0.32 -2.95 2.02
C MET A 62 -0.08 -1.74 2.92
N PHE A 63 1.13 -1.19 2.89
CA PHE A 63 1.47 0.03 3.62
C PHE A 63 2.14 1.04 2.69
N GLY A 64 1.99 2.32 3.01
CA GLY A 64 2.70 3.40 2.36
C GLY A 64 4.06 3.65 3.02
N LEU A 65 5.08 3.95 2.22
CA LEU A 65 6.36 4.42 2.72
C LEU A 65 6.47 5.93 2.48
N GLY A 66 6.58 6.70 3.57
CA GLY A 66 6.64 8.15 3.49
C GLY A 66 7.87 8.64 2.72
N ALA A 67 7.62 9.45 1.70
CA ALA A 67 8.64 10.02 0.81
C ALA A 67 9.08 11.44 1.20
N GLY A 68 8.44 12.02 2.21
CA GLY A 68 8.66 13.39 2.63
C GLY A 68 7.72 14.40 1.96
N ILE A 69 7.49 15.51 2.64
CA ILE A 69 6.51 16.53 2.23
C ILE A 69 6.91 17.33 0.98
N SER A 70 8.18 17.29 0.59
CA SER A 70 8.70 17.99 -0.59
C SER A 70 8.78 17.12 -1.84
N THR A 71 8.49 15.82 -1.71
CA THR A 71 8.45 14.93 -2.88
C THR A 71 7.14 15.14 -3.64
N PRO A 72 7.18 15.31 -4.98
CA PRO A 72 5.98 15.38 -5.79
C PRO A 72 5.08 14.17 -5.58
N ALA A 73 3.77 14.37 -5.69
CA ALA A 73 2.81 13.30 -5.50
C ALA A 73 2.95 12.22 -6.58
N LEU A 74 2.62 10.97 -6.21
CA LEU A 74 2.49 9.86 -7.17
C LEU A 74 1.56 10.27 -8.33
N HIS A 75 1.85 9.77 -9.52
CA HIS A 75 1.06 10.01 -10.73
C HIS A 75 1.08 11.46 -11.24
N THR A 76 2.05 12.28 -10.80
CA THR A 76 2.29 13.61 -11.38
C THR A 76 3.44 13.59 -12.38
N PRO A 77 3.46 14.47 -13.39
CA PRO A 77 4.51 14.48 -14.43
C PRO A 77 5.93 14.73 -13.92
N ASP A 78 6.05 15.37 -12.78
CA ASP A 78 7.29 15.73 -12.10
C ASP A 78 7.68 14.76 -10.98
N TYR A 79 6.94 13.63 -10.86
CA TYR A 79 7.30 12.60 -9.89
C TYR A 79 8.65 11.98 -10.21
N ASP A 80 9.51 11.98 -9.21
CA ASP A 80 10.79 11.27 -9.23
C ASP A 80 10.90 10.42 -7.96
N PHE A 81 11.28 9.15 -8.12
CA PHE A 81 11.35 8.24 -6.99
C PHE A 81 12.44 8.68 -6.01
N PRO A 82 12.10 8.94 -4.74
CA PRO A 82 13.06 9.41 -3.76
C PRO A 82 13.96 8.27 -3.27
N ASN A 83 15.13 8.09 -3.90
CA ASN A 83 16.06 7.00 -3.62
C ASN A 83 16.47 6.87 -2.14
N ASN A 84 16.37 7.94 -1.36
CA ASN A 84 16.68 7.94 0.07
C ASN A 84 15.73 7.08 0.92
N ILE A 85 14.53 6.75 0.43
CA ILE A 85 13.60 5.86 1.14
C ILE A 85 13.83 4.37 0.84
N LEU A 86 14.60 4.05 -0.18
CA LEU A 86 14.83 2.66 -0.63
C LEU A 86 15.35 1.77 0.50
N GLN A 87 16.29 2.29 1.29
CA GLN A 87 16.87 1.54 2.41
C GLN A 87 15.83 1.24 3.50
N ASN A 88 14.93 2.18 3.78
CA ASN A 88 13.85 1.98 4.75
C ASN A 88 12.88 0.90 4.27
N GLY A 89 12.50 0.92 3.00
CA GLY A 89 11.67 -0.11 2.40
C GLY A 89 12.30 -1.50 2.48
N ALA A 90 13.58 -1.62 2.12
CA ALA A 90 14.31 -2.87 2.20
C ALA A 90 14.39 -3.42 3.64
N ARG A 91 14.64 -2.55 4.62
CA ARG A 91 14.66 -2.92 6.05
C ARG A 91 13.29 -3.38 6.53
N MET A 92 12.21 -2.71 6.12
CA MET A 92 10.84 -3.13 6.47
C MET A 92 10.58 -4.56 6.00
N PHE A 93 10.86 -4.88 4.74
CA PHE A 93 10.65 -6.24 4.21
C PHE A 93 11.56 -7.28 4.87
N TYR A 94 12.78 -6.92 5.21
CA TYR A 94 13.69 -7.80 5.94
C TYR A 94 13.14 -8.16 7.33
N GLU A 95 12.71 -7.17 8.11
CA GLU A 95 12.11 -7.40 9.43
C GLU A 95 10.80 -8.18 9.33
N LEU A 96 9.94 -7.87 8.38
CA LEU A 96 8.72 -8.63 8.14
C LEU A 96 9.01 -10.11 7.87
N ALA A 97 10.03 -10.40 7.05
CA ALA A 97 10.43 -11.79 6.78
C ALA A 97 10.91 -12.51 8.06
N LEU A 98 11.63 -11.82 8.96
CA LEU A 98 12.05 -12.39 10.23
C LEU A 98 10.87 -12.63 11.17
N ILE A 99 9.97 -11.66 11.33
CA ILE A 99 8.80 -11.74 12.20
C ILE A 99 7.90 -12.91 11.77
N THR A 100 7.61 -13.04 10.48
CA THR A 100 6.72 -14.09 9.96
C THR A 100 7.32 -15.48 10.08
N GLN A 101 8.65 -15.64 9.98
CA GLN A 101 9.32 -16.93 10.21
C GLN A 101 9.28 -17.37 11.67
N LEU A 102 9.21 -16.44 12.62
CA LEU A 102 9.14 -16.74 14.05
C LEU A 102 7.72 -17.03 14.55
N SER A 103 6.72 -16.73 13.72
CA SER A 103 5.30 -16.90 14.03
C SER A 103 4.73 -18.26 13.61
N GLU A 104 5.51 -19.08 12.88
CA GLU A 104 5.20 -20.47 12.53
C GLU A 104 5.70 -21.43 13.64
#